data_34facb1cfd1331c98db859ac5992f584
#
_entry.id   34facb1cfd1331c98db859ac5992f584
#
_cell.length_a   1.000
_cell.length_b   1.000
_cell.length_c   1.000
_cell.angle_alpha   90.00
_cell.angle_beta   90.00
_cell.angle_gamma   90.00
#
_symmetry.space_group_name_H-M   'P 1'
#
loop_
_entity.id
_entity.type
_entity.pdbx_description
1 polymer ?
#
loop_
_entity_poly.entity_id
_entity_poly.type
_entity_poly.pdbx_seq_one_letter_code
_entity_poly.pdbx_strand_id
1 'polypeptide(L)'
;TPELTDLDSFMSIKEIADTLSKLNMSVYAPFDYILPNKLSEYEDKYDISVKGGQSSFRQADREKSLQILMRINFLKRLESSVESFRLTLNKVMNQIETILKSIEEFENRGINKSFEDIEVTNYNSDEDVEDLLDDQFSIGKKVKINLEDMNTIGWRQDLVADCVILKKLINEMEKINPEHDLKLRELFN
;
A
#
# COMPACT_ATOMS: atom_id res chain seq x y z
N THR A 1 23.33 12.72 -32.05
CA THR A 1 22.98 11.46 -31.38
C THR A 1 23.09 11.67 -29.89
N PRO A 2 22.01 11.63 -29.13
CA PRO A 2 22.12 11.64 -27.68
C PRO A 2 22.80 10.32 -27.29
N GLU A 3 23.85 10.42 -26.50
CA GLU A 3 24.62 9.29 -26.04
C GLU A 3 23.74 8.38 -25.16
N LEU A 4 23.72 7.09 -25.48
CA LEU A 4 23.05 6.05 -24.70
C LEU A 4 23.58 5.92 -23.26
N THR A 5 24.64 6.63 -22.92
CA THR A 5 25.34 6.58 -21.63
C THR A 5 24.55 7.17 -20.46
N ASP A 6 23.51 7.99 -20.71
CA ASP A 6 22.71 8.57 -19.63
C ASP A 6 21.62 7.61 -19.08
N LEU A 7 21.28 6.53 -19.79
CA LEU A 7 20.29 5.55 -19.35
C LEU A 7 20.83 4.55 -18.31
N ASP A 8 22.15 4.36 -18.26
CA ASP A 8 22.81 3.46 -17.29
C ASP A 8 22.82 4.01 -15.85
N SER A 9 22.43 5.29 -15.66
CA SER A 9 22.35 5.92 -14.33
C SER A 9 21.02 5.74 -13.62
N PHE A 10 19.99 5.21 -14.29
CA PHE A 10 18.64 5.02 -13.75
C PHE A 10 18.32 3.54 -13.57
N MET A 11 17.47 3.24 -12.56
CA MET A 11 16.91 1.90 -12.44
C MET A 11 16.11 1.55 -13.69
N SER A 12 16.37 0.37 -14.26
CA SER A 12 15.54 -0.18 -15.33
C SER A 12 14.14 -0.50 -14.81
N ILE A 13 13.16 -0.57 -15.71
CA ILE A 13 11.78 -0.94 -15.38
C ILE A 13 11.71 -2.30 -14.67
N LYS A 14 12.55 -3.25 -15.11
CA LYS A 14 12.67 -4.56 -14.46
C LYS A 14 13.15 -4.42 -13.01
N GLU A 15 14.16 -3.61 -12.74
CA GLU A 15 14.66 -3.36 -11.39
C GLU A 15 13.63 -2.65 -10.52
N ILE A 16 12.84 -1.73 -11.08
CA ILE A 16 11.72 -1.10 -10.38
C ILE A 16 10.66 -2.15 -10.03
N ALA A 17 10.25 -2.99 -11.00
CA ALA A 17 9.27 -4.05 -10.77
C ALA A 17 9.77 -5.07 -9.73
N ASP A 18 11.03 -5.49 -9.81
CA ASP A 18 11.67 -6.38 -8.84
C ASP A 18 11.73 -5.74 -7.44
N THR A 19 11.95 -4.43 -7.38
CA THR A 19 11.97 -3.67 -6.11
C THR A 19 10.57 -3.54 -5.53
N LEU A 20 9.55 -3.25 -6.34
CA LEU A 20 8.15 -3.21 -5.93
C LEU A 20 7.65 -4.58 -5.43
N SER A 21 8.14 -5.66 -6.01
CA SER A 21 7.76 -7.02 -5.58
C SER A 21 8.19 -7.36 -4.16
N LYS A 22 9.19 -6.64 -3.62
CA LYS A 22 9.72 -6.82 -2.26
C LYS A 22 8.93 -6.07 -1.19
N LEU A 23 8.00 -5.18 -1.59
CA LEU A 23 7.12 -4.51 -0.64
C LEU A 23 6.21 -5.51 0.06
N ASN A 24 6.12 -5.44 1.39
CA ASN A 24 5.15 -6.22 2.16
C ASN A 24 3.73 -5.71 1.93
N MET A 25 3.58 -4.41 1.61
CA MET A 25 2.28 -3.74 1.51
C MET A 25 1.47 -3.84 2.80
N SER A 26 2.17 -3.82 3.92
CA SER A 26 1.62 -4.05 5.27
C SER A 26 0.61 -2.99 5.71
N VAL A 27 0.68 -1.79 5.12
CA VAL A 27 -0.32 -0.72 5.30
C VAL A 27 -1.72 -1.13 4.85
N TYR A 28 -1.83 -2.07 3.90
CA TYR A 28 -3.09 -2.57 3.33
C TYR A 28 -3.60 -3.88 3.94
N ALA A 29 -2.85 -4.45 4.88
CA ALA A 29 -3.19 -5.73 5.50
C ALA A 29 -3.06 -5.68 7.04
N PRO A 30 -3.77 -4.75 7.73
CA PRO A 30 -3.70 -4.65 9.18
C PRO A 30 -4.24 -5.90 9.90
N PHE A 31 -5.11 -6.69 9.27
CA PHE A 31 -5.64 -7.92 9.82
C PHE A 31 -4.58 -8.98 10.10
N ASP A 32 -3.51 -9.01 9.30
CA ASP A 32 -2.38 -9.95 9.48
C ASP A 32 -1.62 -9.71 10.79
N TYR A 33 -1.83 -8.55 11.43
CA TYR A 33 -1.16 -8.15 12.67
C TYR A 33 -2.08 -8.18 13.90
N ILE A 34 -3.30 -8.67 13.78
CA ILE A 34 -4.19 -8.88 14.94
C ILE A 34 -3.62 -10.01 15.80
N LEU A 35 -3.61 -9.79 17.11
CA LEU A 35 -3.17 -10.82 18.05
C LEU A 35 -4.04 -12.09 17.94
N PRO A 36 -3.44 -13.29 17.98
CA PRO A 36 -4.17 -14.55 17.78
C PRO A 36 -5.39 -14.75 18.69
N ASN A 37 -5.31 -14.26 19.93
CA ASN A 37 -6.40 -14.35 20.91
C ASN A 37 -7.55 -13.36 20.64
N LYS A 38 -7.35 -12.43 19.71
CA LYS A 38 -8.33 -11.42 19.31
C LYS A 38 -8.89 -11.65 17.91
N LEU A 39 -8.20 -12.44 17.11
CA LEU A 39 -8.51 -12.62 15.69
C LEU A 39 -9.96 -13.06 15.45
N SER A 40 -10.47 -14.04 16.20
CA SER A 40 -11.84 -14.53 16.01
C SER A 40 -12.89 -13.45 16.28
N GLU A 41 -12.66 -12.53 17.24
CA GLU A 41 -13.56 -11.42 17.53
C GLU A 41 -13.68 -10.47 16.32
N TYR A 42 -12.56 -10.20 15.67
CA TYR A 42 -12.52 -9.34 14.48
C TYR A 42 -13.06 -10.06 13.24
N GLU A 43 -12.80 -11.35 13.07
CA GLU A 43 -13.38 -12.16 12.00
C GLU A 43 -14.91 -12.19 12.11
N ASP A 44 -15.47 -12.46 13.28
CA ASP A 44 -16.93 -12.44 13.53
C ASP A 44 -17.56 -11.08 13.22
N LYS A 45 -16.83 -10.01 13.42
CA LYS A 45 -17.29 -8.64 13.19
C LYS A 45 -17.24 -8.22 11.73
N TYR A 46 -16.22 -8.65 10.98
CA TYR A 46 -15.91 -8.13 9.65
C TYR A 46 -16.08 -9.13 8.53
N ASP A 47 -16.04 -10.43 8.81
CA ASP A 47 -16.33 -11.45 7.80
C ASP A 47 -17.81 -11.45 7.45
N ILE A 48 -18.12 -11.50 6.16
CA ILE A 48 -19.49 -11.47 5.66
C ILE A 48 -19.86 -12.87 5.18
N SER A 49 -20.85 -13.49 5.81
CA SER A 49 -21.46 -14.69 5.27
C SER A 49 -22.52 -14.31 4.22
N VAL A 50 -22.36 -14.78 3.00
CA VAL A 50 -23.35 -14.58 1.93
C VAL A 50 -24.55 -15.46 2.23
N LYS A 51 -25.77 -14.89 2.20
CA LYS A 51 -27.02 -15.62 2.34
C LYS A 51 -27.08 -16.75 1.31
N GLY A 52 -27.01 -17.99 1.78
CA GLY A 52 -27.00 -19.20 0.92
C GLY A 52 -25.91 -20.20 1.29
N GLY A 53 -25.00 -19.88 2.22
CA GLY A 53 -24.16 -20.87 2.92
C GLY A 53 -22.95 -21.41 2.15
N GLN A 54 -22.64 -20.92 0.94
CA GLN A 54 -21.54 -21.46 0.13
C GLN A 54 -20.36 -20.50 -0.08
N SER A 55 -20.43 -19.27 0.38
CA SER A 55 -19.32 -18.30 0.22
C SER A 55 -19.22 -17.41 1.44
N SER A 56 -18.05 -17.36 2.07
CA SER A 56 -17.71 -16.39 3.10
C SER A 56 -16.66 -15.43 2.54
N PHE A 57 -16.93 -14.13 2.59
CA PHE A 57 -15.92 -13.10 2.29
C PHE A 57 -15.16 -12.80 3.58
N ARG A 58 -13.91 -13.28 3.65
CA ARG A 58 -13.03 -13.00 4.77
C ARG A 58 -12.35 -11.64 4.58
N GLN A 59 -12.29 -10.87 5.65
CA GLN A 59 -11.59 -9.58 5.64
C GLN A 59 -10.11 -9.75 5.26
N ALA A 60 -9.44 -10.77 5.77
CA ALA A 60 -8.05 -11.08 5.41
C ALA A 60 -7.86 -11.34 3.90
N ASP A 61 -8.80 -12.03 3.25
CA ASP A 61 -8.71 -12.29 1.80
C ASP A 61 -8.91 -11.01 0.99
N ARG A 62 -9.77 -10.09 1.46
CA ARG A 62 -9.95 -8.77 0.86
C ARG A 62 -8.66 -7.93 0.93
N GLU A 63 -8.00 -7.93 2.08
CA GLU A 63 -6.73 -7.21 2.26
C GLU A 63 -5.63 -7.76 1.37
N LYS A 64 -5.52 -9.09 1.22
CA LYS A 64 -4.59 -9.72 0.26
C LYS A 64 -4.87 -9.30 -1.18
N SER A 65 -6.14 -9.26 -1.57
CA SER A 65 -6.54 -8.80 -2.89
C SER A 65 -6.17 -7.32 -3.10
N LEU A 66 -6.35 -6.49 -2.07
CA LEU A 66 -5.97 -5.08 -2.10
C LEU A 66 -4.45 -4.89 -2.25
N GLN A 67 -3.64 -5.69 -1.54
CA GLN A 67 -2.19 -5.67 -1.70
C GLN A 67 -1.76 -5.97 -3.16
N ILE A 68 -2.40 -6.94 -3.79
CA ILE A 68 -2.15 -7.30 -5.20
C ILE A 68 -2.55 -6.15 -6.13
N LEU A 69 -3.74 -5.59 -5.93
CA LEU A 69 -4.26 -4.47 -6.73
C LEU A 69 -3.34 -3.24 -6.62
N MET A 70 -2.84 -2.93 -5.44
CA MET A 70 -1.95 -1.79 -5.24
C MET A 70 -0.61 -1.99 -5.94
N ARG A 71 -0.06 -3.21 -5.98
CA ARG A 71 1.14 -3.50 -6.78
C ARG A 71 0.89 -3.30 -8.28
N ILE A 72 -0.25 -3.78 -8.79
CA ILE A 72 -0.65 -3.55 -10.17
C ILE A 72 -0.82 -2.06 -10.46
N ASN A 73 -1.43 -1.31 -9.54
CA ASN A 73 -1.62 0.12 -9.67
C ASN A 73 -0.28 0.87 -9.76
N PHE A 74 0.71 0.51 -8.95
CA PHE A 74 2.05 1.10 -9.06
C PHE A 74 2.63 0.93 -10.47
N LEU A 75 2.53 -0.27 -11.06
CA LEU A 75 3.03 -0.52 -12.41
C LEU A 75 2.26 0.27 -13.47
N LYS A 76 0.93 0.35 -13.37
CA LYS A 76 0.11 1.17 -14.28
C LYS A 76 0.45 2.66 -14.18
N ARG A 77 0.69 3.16 -12.98
CA ARG A 77 1.09 4.56 -12.79
C ARG A 77 2.47 4.82 -13.41
N LEU A 78 3.42 3.89 -13.27
CA LEU A 78 4.74 3.99 -13.90
C LEU A 78 4.62 4.01 -15.43
N GLU A 79 3.76 3.15 -16.01
CA GLU A 79 3.47 3.15 -17.45
C GLU A 79 2.83 4.47 -17.92
N SER A 80 1.99 5.10 -17.08
CA SER A 80 1.34 6.36 -17.39
C SER A 80 2.32 7.54 -17.38
N SER A 81 3.00 7.75 -16.27
CA SER A 81 4.07 8.74 -16.13
C SER A 81 4.88 8.50 -14.85
N VAL A 82 6.15 8.88 -14.89
CA VAL A 82 7.05 8.85 -13.72
C VAL A 82 6.52 9.75 -12.61
N GLU A 83 5.97 10.91 -12.95
CA GLU A 83 5.40 11.83 -11.97
C GLU A 83 4.19 11.23 -11.26
N SER A 84 3.26 10.61 -12.00
CA SER A 84 2.10 9.93 -11.43
C SER A 84 2.52 8.79 -10.50
N PHE A 85 3.52 8.02 -10.88
CA PHE A 85 4.10 6.97 -10.06
C PHE A 85 4.72 7.53 -8.77
N ARG A 86 5.53 8.61 -8.88
CA ARG A 86 6.15 9.28 -7.74
C ARG A 86 5.11 9.82 -6.75
N LEU A 87 4.06 10.45 -7.24
CA LEU A 87 2.97 10.96 -6.40
C LEU A 87 2.28 9.81 -5.62
N THR A 88 2.05 8.68 -6.28
CA THR A 88 1.45 7.50 -5.63
C THR A 88 2.36 6.91 -4.56
N LEU A 89 3.68 6.80 -4.84
CA LEU A 89 4.66 6.35 -3.85
C LEU A 89 4.69 7.26 -2.61
N ASN A 90 4.70 8.58 -2.81
CA ASN A 90 4.68 9.57 -1.72
C ASN A 90 3.40 9.47 -0.89
N LYS A 91 2.25 9.25 -1.53
CA LYS A 91 0.97 9.08 -0.84
C LYS A 91 1.02 7.87 0.10
N VAL A 92 1.48 6.72 -0.40
CA VAL A 92 1.62 5.51 0.43
C VAL A 92 2.65 5.71 1.54
N MET A 93 3.76 6.39 1.26
CA MET A 93 4.77 6.73 2.28
C MET A 93 4.15 7.55 3.42
N ASN A 94 3.41 8.61 3.10
CA ASN A 94 2.76 9.46 4.11
C ASN A 94 1.75 8.67 4.97
N GLN A 95 1.01 7.73 4.36
CA GLN A 95 0.11 6.84 5.10
C GLN A 95 0.87 6.00 6.12
N ILE A 96 1.98 5.38 5.69
CA ILE A 96 2.83 4.56 6.56
C ILE A 96 3.41 5.41 7.69
N GLU A 97 3.94 6.60 7.41
CA GLU A 97 4.51 7.50 8.42
C GLU A 97 3.46 7.92 9.47
N THR A 98 2.22 8.15 9.06
CA THR A 98 1.10 8.45 9.97
C THR A 98 0.82 7.27 10.91
N ILE A 99 0.80 6.05 10.38
CA ILE A 99 0.60 4.84 11.19
C ILE A 99 1.77 4.63 12.15
N LEU A 100 3.01 4.76 11.67
CA LEU A 100 4.22 4.61 12.51
C LEU A 100 4.21 5.59 13.68
N LYS A 101 3.82 6.84 13.44
CA LYS A 101 3.67 7.85 14.50
C LYS A 101 2.62 7.42 15.55
N SER A 102 1.48 6.90 15.11
CA SER A 102 0.43 6.43 16.02
C SER A 102 0.86 5.21 16.83
N ILE A 103 1.60 4.30 16.23
CA ILE A 103 2.20 3.15 16.94
C ILE A 103 3.21 3.63 17.98
N GLU A 104 4.06 4.59 17.65
CA GLU A 104 5.03 5.18 18.58
C GLU A 104 4.34 5.87 19.76
N GLU A 105 3.28 6.63 19.52
CA GLU A 105 2.47 7.26 20.56
C GLU A 105 1.82 6.24 21.48
N PHE A 106 1.35 5.12 20.93
CA PHE A 106 0.80 4.03 21.70
C PHE A 106 1.85 3.34 22.57
N GLU A 107 2.99 2.99 21.99
CA GLU A 107 4.07 2.27 22.69
C GLU A 107 4.72 3.13 23.80
N ASN A 108 4.92 4.43 23.55
CA ASN A 108 5.64 5.31 24.49
C ASN A 108 4.73 5.98 25.52
N ARG A 109 3.47 6.23 25.20
CA ARG A 109 2.55 7.06 26.03
C ARG A 109 1.29 6.33 26.46
N GLY A 110 1.07 5.09 25.99
CA GLY A 110 -0.15 4.34 26.23
C GLY A 110 -1.40 4.97 25.61
N ILE A 111 -1.22 5.85 24.60
CA ILE A 111 -2.35 6.48 23.88
C ILE A 111 -2.89 5.44 22.91
N ASN A 112 -3.97 4.76 23.33
CA ASN A 112 -4.61 3.78 22.47
C ASN A 112 -5.44 4.49 21.39
N LYS A 113 -5.15 4.17 20.14
CA LYS A 113 -5.90 4.62 18.95
C LYS A 113 -6.36 3.39 18.18
N SER A 114 -7.45 3.51 17.45
CA SER A 114 -7.81 2.50 16.48
C SER A 114 -7.22 2.83 15.10
N PHE A 115 -7.04 1.82 14.27
CA PHE A 115 -6.57 1.97 12.90
C PHE A 115 -7.48 2.93 12.08
N GLU A 116 -8.80 2.95 12.34
CA GLU A 116 -9.73 3.86 11.68
C GLU A 116 -9.51 5.33 12.10
N ASP A 117 -9.09 5.58 13.35
CA ASP A 117 -8.82 6.92 13.86
C ASP A 117 -7.49 7.49 13.36
N ILE A 118 -6.65 6.63 12.77
CA ILE A 118 -5.46 7.04 12.05
C ILE A 118 -5.92 7.48 10.67
N GLU A 119 -5.77 8.77 10.35
CA GLU A 119 -6.11 9.33 9.04
C GLU A 119 -5.27 8.69 7.93
N VAL A 120 -5.59 7.47 7.61
CA VAL A 120 -5.16 6.82 6.38
C VAL A 120 -6.07 7.38 5.30
N THR A 121 -5.56 8.38 4.59
CA THR A 121 -6.32 9.07 3.53
C THR A 121 -7.03 8.07 2.65
N ASN A 122 -8.33 8.27 2.51
CA ASN A 122 -9.25 7.41 1.79
C ASN A 122 -8.64 6.91 0.48
N TYR A 123 -8.71 5.60 0.25
CA TYR A 123 -8.35 4.95 -1.01
C TYR A 123 -9.15 5.49 -2.21
N ASN A 124 -10.24 6.20 -1.94
CA ASN A 124 -11.28 6.63 -2.87
C ASN A 124 -10.94 7.92 -3.64
N SER A 125 -9.70 8.43 -3.61
CA SER A 125 -9.39 9.69 -4.30
C SER A 125 -8.76 9.54 -5.68
N ASP A 126 -8.52 8.31 -6.14
CA ASP A 126 -8.05 8.06 -7.49
C ASP A 126 -9.17 7.38 -8.28
N GLU A 127 -9.82 8.13 -9.18
CA GLU A 127 -10.88 7.67 -10.08
C GLU A 127 -10.52 6.37 -10.83
N ASP A 128 -9.22 6.13 -11.08
CA ASP A 128 -8.73 4.91 -11.74
C ASP A 128 -8.70 3.66 -10.85
N VAL A 129 -8.77 3.80 -9.52
CA VAL A 129 -8.87 2.67 -8.59
C VAL A 129 -10.34 2.34 -8.32
N GLU A 130 -11.24 3.31 -8.42
CA GLU A 130 -12.69 3.09 -8.33
C GLU A 130 -13.19 2.14 -9.43
N ASP A 131 -12.68 2.27 -10.65
CA ASP A 131 -13.02 1.36 -11.77
C ASP A 131 -12.48 -0.08 -11.58
N LEU A 132 -11.43 -0.26 -10.76
CA LEU A 132 -10.85 -1.57 -10.46
C LEU A 132 -11.40 -2.17 -9.15
N LEU A 133 -11.94 -1.34 -8.29
CA LEU A 133 -12.62 -1.71 -7.05
C LEU A 133 -14.13 -1.82 -7.29
N ASP A 134 -14.51 -2.53 -8.37
CA ASP A 134 -15.91 -2.85 -8.67
C ASP A 134 -16.67 -3.21 -7.38
N ASP A 135 -17.96 -3.10 -7.36
CA ASP A 135 -18.92 -3.26 -6.23
C ASP A 135 -18.57 -4.32 -5.17
N GLN A 136 -17.69 -5.27 -5.49
CA GLN A 136 -17.21 -6.31 -4.57
C GLN A 136 -16.32 -5.76 -3.43
N PHE A 137 -15.63 -4.64 -3.62
CA PHE A 137 -14.75 -4.05 -2.61
C PHE A 137 -15.40 -2.89 -1.85
N SER A 138 -16.45 -2.29 -2.40
CA SER A 138 -17.23 -1.25 -1.73
C SER A 138 -18.21 -1.81 -0.68
N ILE A 139 -18.49 -3.11 -0.73
CA ILE A 139 -19.42 -3.81 0.19
C ILE A 139 -18.64 -4.24 1.43
N GLY A 140 -18.36 -3.32 2.34
CA GLY A 140 -17.76 -3.68 3.62
C GLY A 140 -17.81 -2.55 4.63
N LYS A 141 -18.01 -2.90 5.90
CA LYS A 141 -17.83 -1.95 7.00
C LYS A 141 -16.37 -1.49 7.01
N LYS A 142 -16.14 -0.20 7.28
CA LYS A 142 -14.80 0.30 7.58
C LYS A 142 -14.21 -0.52 8.72
N VAL A 143 -13.02 -1.05 8.48
CA VAL A 143 -12.33 -1.86 9.50
C VAL A 143 -11.78 -0.94 10.58
N LYS A 144 -12.14 -1.23 11.81
CA LYS A 144 -11.64 -0.54 13.00
C LYS A 144 -10.94 -1.56 13.90
N ILE A 145 -9.64 -1.44 14.06
CA ILE A 145 -8.83 -2.33 14.89
C ILE A 145 -8.10 -1.47 15.92
N ASN A 146 -8.24 -1.83 17.21
CA ASN A 146 -7.52 -1.15 18.27
C ASN A 146 -6.05 -1.57 18.26
N LEU A 147 -5.14 -0.62 18.44
CA LEU A 147 -3.69 -0.91 18.47
C LEU A 147 -3.32 -1.89 19.60
N GLU A 148 -4.06 -1.88 20.73
CA GLU A 148 -3.85 -2.81 21.84
C GLU A 148 -4.14 -4.27 21.47
N ASP A 149 -4.95 -4.51 20.42
CA ASP A 149 -5.30 -5.84 19.91
C ASP A 149 -4.35 -6.29 18.79
N MET A 150 -3.30 -5.54 18.50
CA MET A 150 -2.37 -5.77 17.40
C MET A 150 -0.96 -6.10 17.88
N ASN A 151 -0.24 -6.90 17.08
CA ASN A 151 1.19 -7.03 17.15
C ASN A 151 1.85 -5.79 16.52
N THR A 152 1.87 -4.69 17.27
CA THR A 152 2.42 -3.41 16.80
C THR A 152 3.91 -3.49 16.47
N ILE A 153 4.67 -4.33 17.18
CA ILE A 153 6.11 -4.53 16.93
C ILE A 153 6.33 -5.13 15.55
N GLY A 154 5.64 -6.23 15.23
CA GLY A 154 5.73 -6.88 13.91
C GLY A 154 5.25 -5.96 12.80
N TRP A 155 4.11 -5.29 13.01
CA TRP A 155 3.57 -4.35 12.02
C TRP A 155 4.53 -3.18 11.75
N ARG A 156 5.08 -2.60 12.80
CA ARG A 156 6.09 -1.53 12.67
C ARG A 156 7.32 -1.98 11.89
N GLN A 157 7.82 -3.20 12.12
CA GLN A 157 8.97 -3.73 11.38
C GLN A 157 8.70 -3.79 9.88
N ASP A 158 7.56 -4.32 9.48
CA ASP A 158 7.17 -4.44 8.07
C ASP A 158 6.87 -3.08 7.43
N LEU A 159 6.22 -2.17 8.15
CA LEU A 159 6.01 -0.79 7.72
C LEU A 159 7.32 -0.04 7.48
N VAL A 160 8.30 -0.18 8.39
CA VAL A 160 9.63 0.42 8.24
C VAL A 160 10.37 -0.19 7.05
N ALA A 161 10.27 -1.51 6.84
CA ALA A 161 10.87 -2.16 5.68
C ALA A 161 10.28 -1.64 4.37
N ASP A 162 8.95 -1.46 4.31
CA ASP A 162 8.27 -0.85 3.17
C ASP A 162 8.72 0.60 2.95
N CYS A 163 8.89 1.41 4.01
CA CYS A 163 9.42 2.77 3.90
C CYS A 163 10.81 2.82 3.25
N VAL A 164 11.70 1.90 3.59
CA VAL A 164 13.05 1.86 3.00
C VAL A 164 12.99 1.64 1.49
N ILE A 165 12.12 0.72 1.05
CA ILE A 165 11.92 0.42 -0.37
C ILE A 165 11.28 1.61 -1.10
N LEU A 166 10.23 2.21 -0.52
CA LEU A 166 9.55 3.35 -1.09
C LEU A 166 10.48 4.57 -1.23
N LYS A 167 11.28 4.87 -0.20
CA LYS A 167 12.29 5.95 -0.24
C LYS A 167 13.31 5.74 -1.35
N LYS A 168 13.78 4.50 -1.53
CA LYS A 168 14.68 4.17 -2.63
C LYS A 168 14.05 4.48 -3.98
N LEU A 169 12.81 4.03 -4.21
CA LEU A 169 12.08 4.27 -5.46
C LEU A 169 11.80 5.76 -5.69
N ILE A 170 11.38 6.49 -4.67
CA ILE A 170 11.12 7.95 -4.76
C ILE A 170 12.41 8.67 -5.17
N ASN A 171 13.54 8.39 -4.51
CA ASN A 171 14.82 9.00 -4.83
C ASN A 171 15.28 8.70 -6.26
N GLU A 172 15.02 7.49 -6.78
CA GLU A 172 15.30 7.16 -8.17
C GLU A 172 14.41 7.95 -9.13
N MET A 173 13.12 8.09 -8.82
CA MET A 173 12.19 8.87 -9.67
C MET A 173 12.50 10.37 -9.65
N GLU A 174 13.05 10.92 -8.58
CA GLU A 174 13.47 12.33 -8.51
C GLU A 174 14.65 12.67 -9.41
N LYS A 175 15.45 11.68 -9.80
CA LYS A 175 16.56 11.87 -10.77
C LYS A 175 16.06 12.02 -12.21
N ILE A 176 14.83 11.61 -12.48
CA ILE A 176 14.23 11.61 -13.82
C ILE A 176 13.57 12.95 -14.06
N ASN A 177 14.09 13.70 -15.04
CA ASN A 177 13.48 14.96 -15.46
C ASN A 177 12.35 14.72 -16.51
N PRO A 178 11.52 15.75 -16.84
CA PRO A 178 10.44 15.62 -17.81
C PRO A 178 10.87 15.17 -19.21
N GLU A 179 12.10 15.49 -19.63
CA GLU A 179 12.63 15.06 -20.93
C GLU A 179 12.95 13.56 -20.94
N HIS A 180 13.41 13.02 -19.81
CA HIS A 180 13.62 11.59 -19.62
C HIS A 180 12.29 10.82 -19.54
N ASP A 181 11.24 11.41 -18.98
CA ASP A 181 9.90 10.81 -18.90
C ASP A 181 9.31 10.55 -20.30
N LEU A 182 9.49 11.47 -21.23
CA LEU A 182 9.08 11.28 -22.63
C LEU A 182 9.81 10.12 -23.31
N LYS A 183 11.12 9.95 -23.06
CA LYS A 183 11.91 8.85 -23.58
C LYS A 183 11.48 7.49 -22.99
N LEU A 184 11.16 7.45 -21.69
CA LEU A 184 10.62 6.25 -21.04
C LEU A 184 9.29 5.84 -21.66
N ARG A 185 8.39 6.77 -21.96
CA ARG A 185 7.12 6.51 -22.64
C ARG A 185 7.29 5.90 -24.03
N GLU A 186 8.30 6.34 -24.79
CA GLU A 186 8.60 5.77 -26.10
C GLU A 186 9.15 4.32 -26.02
N LEU A 187 9.75 3.94 -24.90
CA LEU A 187 10.22 2.57 -24.66
C LEU A 187 9.11 1.57 -24.33
N PHE A 188 7.94 2.06 -23.89
CA PHE A 188 6.77 1.24 -23.61
C PHE A 188 5.83 1.04 -24.81
N ASN A 189 6.02 1.80 -25.90
CA ASN A 189 5.29 1.69 -27.17
C ASN A 189 6.07 0.86 -28.18
#